data_437829cc31c0f139ec52fe979ec976ad
#
_entry.id   437829cc31c0f139ec52fe979ec976ad
#
_cell.length_a   1.000
_cell.length_b   1.000
_cell.length_c   1.000
_cell.angle_alpha   90.00
_cell.angle_beta   90.00
_cell.angle_gamma   90.00
#
_symmetry.space_group_name_H-M   'P 1'
#
loop_
_entity.id
_entity.type
_entity.pdbx_description
1 polymer ?
#
loop_
_entity_poly.entity_id
_entity_poly.type
_entity_poly.pdbx_seq_one_letter_code
_entity_poly.pdbx_strand_id
1 'polypeptide(L)'
;ACVMLSVAQGDSYRITGQVGNSVNGKLLLVALTEKGLIDIGEAVITNGAFEFTGRMSETTLAYLMPVQRNAALATIMLENANYTITAGTNELLVEGGGEAQRILKEFNDLEKYLIQSGQQLQAQAKANPAQAQKLRENFKKIITQVETEELALLNKYSDTYVAAYVVYA
;
A
#
# COMPACT_ATOMS: atom_id res chain seq x y z
N ALA A 1 -13.46 30.64 -3.15
CA ALA A 1 -13.38 30.07 -1.79
C ALA A 1 -13.34 28.55 -1.94
N CYS A 2 -12.15 27.98 -1.86
CA CYS A 2 -11.97 26.52 -1.85
C CYS A 2 -12.22 26.05 -0.41
N VAL A 3 -13.35 25.40 -0.17
CA VAL A 3 -13.62 24.75 1.11
C VAL A 3 -12.76 23.50 1.14
N MET A 4 -11.64 23.55 1.85
CA MET A 4 -10.91 22.34 2.27
C MET A 4 -11.81 21.63 3.27
N LEU A 5 -12.46 20.56 2.83
CA LEU A 5 -13.06 19.57 3.72
C LEU A 5 -11.90 18.85 4.40
N SER A 6 -11.46 19.36 5.55
CA SER A 6 -10.63 18.56 6.45
C SER A 6 -11.50 17.40 6.92
N VAL A 7 -11.24 16.20 6.43
CA VAL A 7 -11.74 15.00 7.08
C VAL A 7 -11.20 15.04 8.49
N ALA A 8 -12.07 15.18 9.48
CA ALA A 8 -11.68 15.18 10.89
C ALA A 8 -10.95 13.86 11.15
N GLN A 9 -9.64 13.94 11.43
CA GLN A 9 -8.84 12.81 11.83
C GLN A 9 -9.46 12.29 13.13
N GLY A 10 -9.86 11.02 13.16
CA GLY A 10 -10.49 10.41 14.33
C GLY A 10 -9.54 10.38 15.53
N ASP A 11 -10.07 10.15 16.72
CA ASP A 11 -9.24 10.00 17.93
C ASP A 11 -8.51 8.65 17.99
N SER A 12 -8.84 7.71 17.13
CA SER A 12 -8.29 6.35 17.09
C SER A 12 -8.33 5.77 15.67
N TYR A 13 -7.50 4.76 15.43
CA TYR A 13 -7.61 3.96 14.22
C TYR A 13 -8.44 2.70 14.46
N ARG A 14 -9.06 2.22 13.38
CA ARG A 14 -9.71 0.92 13.31
C ARG A 14 -9.38 0.26 11.98
N ILE A 15 -8.79 -0.94 12.03
CA ILE A 15 -8.48 -1.75 10.87
C ILE A 15 -9.35 -3.00 10.95
N THR A 16 -10.25 -3.18 10.00
CA THR A 16 -11.07 -4.39 9.88
C THR A 16 -10.65 -5.17 8.64
N GLY A 17 -10.60 -6.49 8.74
CA GLY A 17 -10.19 -7.32 7.61
C GLY A 17 -11.06 -8.54 7.42
N GLN A 18 -11.17 -8.97 6.14
CA GLN A 18 -11.77 -10.23 5.72
C GLN A 18 -10.88 -10.88 4.66
N VAL A 19 -10.17 -11.96 5.03
CA VAL A 19 -9.12 -12.59 4.22
C VAL A 19 -9.45 -14.02 3.76
N GLY A 20 -10.71 -14.40 3.78
CA GLY A 20 -11.19 -15.73 3.36
C GLY A 20 -11.84 -16.48 4.51
N ASN A 21 -12.94 -17.17 4.20
CA ASN A 21 -13.86 -17.72 5.21
C ASN A 21 -13.30 -18.88 6.06
N SER A 22 -12.18 -19.48 5.68
CA SER A 22 -11.56 -20.61 6.39
C SER A 22 -10.19 -20.27 6.99
N VAL A 23 -9.74 -19.03 6.89
CA VAL A 23 -8.44 -18.61 7.45
C VAL A 23 -8.60 -18.36 8.94
N ASN A 24 -7.76 -19.02 9.74
CA ASN A 24 -7.66 -18.81 11.17
C ASN A 24 -6.18 -18.61 11.54
N GLY A 25 -5.92 -17.88 12.60
CA GLY A 25 -4.55 -17.62 13.05
C GLY A 25 -4.42 -16.30 13.77
N LYS A 26 -3.23 -15.74 13.73
CA LYS A 26 -2.91 -14.45 14.35
C LYS A 26 -2.14 -13.55 13.39
N LEU A 27 -2.42 -12.26 13.49
CA LEU A 27 -1.71 -11.20 12.79
C LEU A 27 -1.11 -10.23 13.79
N LEU A 28 0.02 -9.66 13.40
CA LEU A 28 0.68 -8.57 14.10
C LEU A 28 0.55 -7.28 13.30
N LEU A 29 0.31 -6.19 13.98
CA LEU A 29 0.48 -4.83 13.45
C LEU A 29 1.80 -4.30 13.99
N VAL A 30 2.74 -4.02 13.09
CA VAL A 30 4.13 -3.69 13.42
C VAL A 30 4.42 -2.29 12.88
N ALA A 31 4.77 -1.35 13.74
CA ALA A 31 5.12 0.00 13.34
C ALA A 31 6.63 0.17 13.13
N LEU A 32 7.01 0.94 12.11
CA LEU A 32 8.37 1.41 11.93
C LEU A 32 8.59 2.70 12.71
N THR A 33 9.51 2.66 13.65
CA THR A 33 9.86 3.80 14.52
C THR A 33 11.36 4.10 14.42
N GLU A 34 11.80 5.19 15.03
CA GLU A 34 13.23 5.50 15.15
C GLU A 34 14.04 4.38 15.84
N LYS A 35 13.38 3.59 16.68
CA LYS A 35 13.99 2.43 17.38
C LYS A 35 13.90 1.13 16.58
N GLY A 36 13.40 1.19 15.35
CA GLY A 36 13.14 0.05 14.49
C GLY A 36 11.68 -0.42 14.54
N LEU A 37 11.47 -1.69 14.19
CA LEU A 37 10.14 -2.30 14.14
C LEU A 37 9.64 -2.67 15.54
N ILE A 38 8.48 -2.18 15.92
CA ILE A 38 7.83 -2.49 17.19
C ILE A 38 6.40 -3.00 16.97
N ASP A 39 5.99 -3.98 17.76
CA ASP A 39 4.61 -4.47 17.76
C ASP A 39 3.70 -3.47 18.44
N ILE A 40 2.66 -3.03 17.74
CA ILE A 40 1.64 -2.11 18.25
C ILE A 40 0.27 -2.74 18.36
N GLY A 41 0.09 -3.96 17.85
CA GLY A 41 -1.16 -4.70 17.97
C GLY A 41 -1.04 -6.16 17.56
N GLU A 42 -1.90 -7.00 18.15
CA GLU A 42 -2.12 -8.40 17.76
C GLU A 42 -3.62 -8.59 17.54
N ALA A 43 -3.98 -9.30 16.47
CA ALA A 43 -5.36 -9.69 16.20
C ALA A 43 -5.46 -11.18 15.92
N VAL A 44 -6.53 -11.80 16.42
CA VAL A 44 -6.90 -13.19 16.07
C VAL A 44 -7.77 -13.18 14.84
N ILE A 45 -7.42 -14.00 13.86
CA ILE A 45 -8.25 -14.24 12.67
C ILE A 45 -9.21 -15.38 13.02
N THR A 46 -10.49 -15.12 12.89
CA THR A 46 -11.55 -16.13 13.07
C THR A 46 -12.42 -16.14 11.82
N ASN A 47 -12.45 -17.27 11.10
CA ASN A 47 -13.17 -17.40 9.83
C ASN A 47 -12.85 -16.27 8.85
N GLY A 48 -11.58 -15.89 8.79
CA GLY A 48 -11.06 -14.83 7.93
C GLY A 48 -11.24 -13.40 8.44
N ALA A 49 -12.04 -13.18 9.47
CA ALA A 49 -12.29 -11.86 10.03
C ALA A 49 -11.27 -11.51 11.13
N PHE A 50 -10.80 -10.26 11.13
CA PHE A 50 -9.93 -9.73 12.18
C PHE A 50 -10.14 -8.22 12.36
N GLU A 51 -9.71 -7.71 13.51
CA GLU A 51 -9.77 -6.28 13.82
C GLU A 51 -8.57 -5.85 14.65
N PHE A 52 -8.03 -4.66 14.33
CA PHE A 52 -7.13 -3.91 15.19
C PHE A 52 -7.76 -2.57 15.51
N THR A 53 -7.57 -2.11 16.73
CA THR A 53 -7.95 -0.76 17.19
C THR A 53 -6.84 -0.18 18.04
N GLY A 54 -6.65 1.12 17.95
CA GLY A 54 -5.65 1.80 18.75
C GLY A 54 -5.61 3.30 18.46
N ARG A 55 -4.58 3.96 18.94
CA ARG A 55 -4.38 5.40 18.75
C ARG A 55 -2.93 5.68 18.36
N MET A 56 -2.77 6.55 17.38
CA MET A 56 -1.46 7.06 16.95
C MET A 56 -1.34 8.54 17.34
N SER A 57 -0.16 8.93 17.79
CA SER A 57 0.18 10.35 18.02
C SER A 57 0.59 11.06 16.72
N GLU A 58 1.07 10.31 15.74
CA GLU A 58 1.56 10.80 14.45
C GLU A 58 1.38 9.74 13.37
N THR A 59 1.41 10.16 12.12
CA THR A 59 1.44 9.24 10.97
C THR A 59 2.66 8.34 11.04
N THR A 60 2.44 7.04 10.94
CA THR A 60 3.51 6.04 11.08
C THR A 60 3.36 4.96 10.03
N LEU A 61 4.48 4.56 9.44
CA LEU A 61 4.49 3.38 8.56
C LEU A 61 4.29 2.13 9.42
N ALA A 62 3.30 1.34 9.07
CA ALA A 62 3.01 0.07 9.72
C ALA A 62 2.88 -1.07 8.72
N TYR A 63 3.18 -2.26 9.18
CA TYR A 63 3.08 -3.50 8.42
C TYR A 63 2.11 -4.45 9.09
N LEU A 64 1.23 -5.04 8.30
CA LEU A 64 0.46 -6.21 8.71
C LEU A 64 1.31 -7.45 8.44
N MET A 65 1.61 -8.21 9.48
CA MET A 65 2.53 -9.35 9.40
C MET A 65 1.93 -10.61 10.00
N PRO A 66 2.27 -11.81 9.47
CA PRO A 66 2.00 -13.05 10.17
C PRO A 66 2.94 -13.15 11.41
N VAL A 67 2.56 -13.97 12.38
CA VAL A 67 3.37 -14.19 13.60
C VAL A 67 4.78 -14.65 13.30
N GLN A 68 4.98 -15.39 12.21
CA GLN A 68 6.29 -15.87 11.75
C GLN A 68 7.19 -14.74 11.21
N ARG A 69 6.65 -13.55 10.93
CA ARG A 69 7.36 -12.35 10.45
C ARG A 69 8.22 -12.58 9.21
N ASN A 70 7.85 -13.52 8.37
CA ASN A 70 8.60 -13.89 7.17
C ASN A 70 8.37 -12.92 6.00
N ALA A 71 7.25 -12.22 5.97
CA ALA A 71 6.92 -11.19 4.99
C ALA A 71 5.84 -10.25 5.50
N ALA A 72 5.85 -9.00 5.06
CA ALA A 72 4.71 -8.10 5.23
C ALA A 72 3.59 -8.51 4.27
N LEU A 73 2.38 -8.61 4.77
CA LEU A 73 1.18 -8.92 3.99
C LEU A 73 0.53 -7.65 3.43
N ALA A 74 0.69 -6.54 4.12
CA ALA A 74 0.26 -5.20 3.68
C ALA A 74 1.12 -4.13 4.34
N THR A 75 1.27 -3.01 3.64
CA THR A 75 1.90 -1.77 4.13
C THR A 75 0.81 -0.72 4.32
N ILE A 76 0.82 -0.05 5.45
CA ILE A 76 -0.21 0.91 5.85
C ILE A 76 0.46 2.19 6.35
N MET A 77 0.09 3.34 5.80
CA MET A 77 0.35 4.63 6.44
C MET A 77 -0.69 4.83 7.54
N LEU A 78 -0.31 4.47 8.76
CA LEU A 78 -1.24 4.40 9.88
C LEU A 78 -1.46 5.78 10.50
N GLU A 79 -2.68 6.23 10.45
CA GLU A 79 -3.24 7.44 11.05
C GLU A 79 -4.48 7.05 11.86
N ASN A 80 -5.02 7.96 12.67
CA ASN A 80 -6.29 7.72 13.36
C ASN A 80 -7.46 7.81 12.37
N ALA A 81 -7.68 6.72 11.64
CA ALA A 81 -8.68 6.58 10.59
C ALA A 81 -9.20 5.14 10.50
N ASN A 82 -10.24 4.91 9.72
CA ASN A 82 -10.77 3.58 9.46
C ASN A 82 -10.16 2.98 8.20
N TYR A 83 -9.73 1.72 8.30
CA TYR A 83 -9.16 0.94 7.20
C TYR A 83 -9.96 -0.34 7.02
N THR A 84 -10.08 -0.79 5.78
CA THR A 84 -10.65 -2.09 5.43
C THR A 84 -9.61 -2.89 4.66
N ILE A 85 -9.38 -4.14 5.06
CA ILE A 85 -8.43 -5.04 4.41
C ILE A 85 -9.17 -6.23 3.84
N THR A 86 -8.98 -6.48 2.55
CA THR A 86 -9.59 -7.61 1.84
C THR A 86 -8.52 -8.41 1.10
N ALA A 87 -8.80 -9.69 0.85
CA ALA A 87 -7.93 -10.53 0.04
C ALA A 87 -8.07 -10.15 -1.44
N GLY A 88 -6.96 -9.80 -2.07
CA GLY A 88 -6.82 -9.76 -3.52
C GLY A 88 -6.35 -11.11 -4.08
N THR A 89 -5.95 -11.14 -5.35
CA THR A 89 -5.50 -12.38 -6.00
C THR A 89 -4.18 -12.90 -5.41
N ASN A 90 -3.22 -12.02 -5.17
CA ASN A 90 -1.89 -12.35 -4.63
C ASN A 90 -1.43 -11.38 -3.54
N GLU A 91 -2.29 -10.51 -3.08
CA GLU A 91 -1.98 -9.44 -2.13
C GLU A 91 -3.18 -9.15 -1.23
N LEU A 92 -2.95 -8.48 -0.11
CA LEU A 92 -4.02 -7.86 0.66
C LEU A 92 -4.25 -6.43 0.14
N LEU A 93 -5.50 -6.10 -0.08
CA LEU A 93 -5.92 -4.77 -0.51
C LEU A 93 -6.28 -3.94 0.71
N VAL A 94 -5.69 -2.75 0.82
CA VAL A 94 -5.96 -1.79 1.88
C VAL A 94 -6.79 -0.64 1.32
N GLU A 95 -7.97 -0.44 1.86
CA GLU A 95 -8.88 0.65 1.50
C GLU A 95 -9.15 1.54 2.71
N GLY A 96 -9.57 2.78 2.46
CA GLY A 96 -9.78 3.77 3.51
C GLY A 96 -8.47 4.40 3.98
N GLY A 97 -8.41 4.69 5.28
CA GLY A 97 -7.29 5.42 5.89
C GLY A 97 -7.42 6.93 5.78
N GLY A 98 -6.40 7.62 6.24
CA GLY A 98 -6.31 9.08 6.17
C GLY A 98 -5.61 9.58 4.89
N GLU A 99 -5.11 10.81 4.95
CA GLU A 99 -4.47 11.44 3.80
C GLU A 99 -3.17 10.75 3.41
N ALA A 100 -2.36 10.34 4.38
CA ALA A 100 -1.10 9.64 4.08
C ALA A 100 -1.33 8.31 3.38
N GLN A 101 -2.36 7.54 3.78
CA GLN A 101 -2.73 6.30 3.08
C GLN A 101 -3.20 6.58 1.65
N ARG A 102 -3.96 7.65 1.42
CA ARG A 102 -4.40 8.06 0.09
C ARG A 102 -3.19 8.43 -0.80
N ILE A 103 -2.23 9.17 -0.26
CA ILE A 103 -1.00 9.53 -0.98
C ILE A 103 -0.18 8.27 -1.33
N LEU A 104 0.04 7.37 -0.36
CA LEU A 104 0.74 6.11 -0.60
C LEU A 104 0.08 5.31 -1.73
N LYS A 105 -1.25 5.29 -1.76
CA LYS A 105 -1.99 4.61 -2.81
C LYS A 105 -1.71 5.21 -4.20
N GLU A 106 -1.56 6.52 -4.34
CA GLU A 106 -1.23 7.15 -5.64
C GLU A 106 0.12 6.62 -6.19
N PHE A 107 1.13 6.45 -5.33
CA PHE A 107 2.43 5.85 -5.72
C PHE A 107 2.29 4.36 -6.06
N ASN A 108 1.62 3.60 -5.20
CA ASN A 108 1.40 2.16 -5.42
C ASN A 108 0.63 1.88 -6.72
N ASP A 109 -0.33 2.74 -7.10
CA ASP A 109 -1.08 2.60 -8.34
C ASP A 109 -0.18 2.79 -9.59
N LEU A 110 0.82 3.68 -9.53
CA LEU A 110 1.82 3.83 -10.59
C LEU A 110 2.71 2.59 -10.71
N GLU A 111 3.22 2.08 -9.59
CA GLU A 111 4.04 0.86 -9.58
C GLU A 111 3.23 -0.33 -10.13
N LYS A 112 2.00 -0.49 -9.69
CA LYS A 112 1.09 -1.54 -10.16
C LYS A 112 0.84 -1.45 -11.66
N TYR A 113 0.61 -0.24 -12.17
CA TYR A 113 0.46 0.00 -13.60
C TYR A 113 1.70 -0.41 -14.39
N LEU A 114 2.91 -0.08 -13.90
CA LEU A 114 4.17 -0.46 -14.53
C LEU A 114 4.35 -1.98 -14.58
N ILE A 115 4.12 -2.65 -13.45
CA ILE A 115 4.24 -4.12 -13.34
C ILE A 115 3.24 -4.81 -14.27
N GLN A 116 1.97 -4.42 -14.25
CA GLN A 116 0.94 -5.02 -15.11
C GLN A 116 1.22 -4.79 -16.60
N SER A 117 1.66 -3.59 -16.97
CA SER A 117 2.05 -3.27 -18.34
C SER A 117 3.22 -4.14 -18.80
N GLY A 118 4.24 -4.33 -17.96
CA GLY A 118 5.36 -5.20 -18.24
C GLY A 118 4.96 -6.66 -18.46
N GLN A 119 4.12 -7.20 -17.59
CA GLN A 119 3.59 -8.56 -17.70
C GLN A 119 2.78 -8.77 -18.99
N GLN A 120 1.91 -7.80 -19.31
CA GLN A 120 1.10 -7.85 -20.53
C GLN A 120 1.96 -7.82 -21.80
N LEU A 121 2.94 -6.92 -21.87
CA LEU A 121 3.84 -6.80 -23.01
C LEU A 121 4.74 -8.05 -23.14
N GLN A 122 5.18 -8.63 -22.03
CA GLN A 122 5.92 -9.89 -22.05
C GLN A 122 5.09 -11.06 -22.60
N ALA A 123 3.82 -11.15 -22.18
CA ALA A 123 2.91 -12.18 -22.71
C ALA A 123 2.68 -12.02 -24.21
N GLN A 124 2.49 -10.77 -24.69
CA GLN A 124 2.35 -10.46 -26.11
C GLN A 124 3.62 -10.81 -26.91
N ALA A 125 4.82 -10.51 -26.36
CA ALA A 125 6.09 -10.84 -27.02
C ALA A 125 6.32 -12.35 -27.14
N LYS A 126 5.88 -13.13 -26.15
CA LYS A 126 5.91 -14.60 -26.20
C LYS A 126 4.96 -15.15 -27.27
N ALA A 127 3.75 -14.57 -27.38
CA ALA A 127 2.76 -14.98 -28.38
C ALA A 127 3.14 -14.58 -29.80
N ASN A 128 3.86 -13.46 -29.98
CA ASN A 128 4.31 -12.98 -31.31
C ASN A 128 5.75 -12.44 -31.24
N PRO A 129 6.77 -13.30 -31.36
CA PRO A 129 8.17 -12.91 -31.28
C PRO A 129 8.60 -11.86 -32.32
N ALA A 130 7.94 -11.78 -33.46
CA ALA A 130 8.25 -10.77 -34.48
C ALA A 130 7.97 -9.33 -34.03
N GLN A 131 7.11 -9.15 -33.06
CA GLN A 131 6.79 -7.84 -32.46
C GLN A 131 7.62 -7.50 -31.21
N ALA A 132 8.47 -8.39 -30.74
CA ALA A 132 9.18 -8.25 -29.46
C ALA A 132 9.96 -6.93 -29.35
N GLN A 133 10.61 -6.49 -30.43
CA GLN A 133 11.35 -5.21 -30.40
C GLN A 133 10.43 -4.01 -30.24
N LYS A 134 9.34 -3.94 -30.99
CA LYS A 134 8.34 -2.86 -30.88
C LYS A 134 7.70 -2.83 -29.50
N LEU A 135 7.43 -3.99 -28.90
CA LEU A 135 6.87 -4.10 -27.56
C LEU A 135 7.85 -3.59 -26.50
N ARG A 136 9.16 -3.87 -26.63
CA ARG A 136 10.20 -3.31 -25.76
C ARG A 136 10.28 -1.78 -25.86
N GLU A 137 10.18 -1.22 -27.05
CA GLU A 137 10.17 0.24 -27.23
C GLU A 137 8.93 0.88 -26.60
N ASN A 138 7.76 0.22 -26.71
CA ASN A 138 6.55 0.66 -26.03
C ASN A 138 6.72 0.61 -24.50
N PHE A 139 7.33 -0.43 -23.97
CA PHE A 139 7.57 -0.53 -22.52
C PHE A 139 8.50 0.58 -22.00
N LYS A 140 9.55 0.93 -22.76
CA LYS A 140 10.41 2.07 -22.42
C LYS A 140 9.63 3.40 -22.29
N LYS A 141 8.65 3.62 -23.19
CA LYS A 141 7.79 4.81 -23.09
C LYS A 141 6.93 4.80 -21.83
N ILE A 142 6.39 3.61 -21.46
CA ILE A 142 5.62 3.46 -20.21
C ILE A 142 6.50 3.74 -19.00
N ILE A 143 7.74 3.22 -18.95
CA ILE A 143 8.69 3.51 -17.88
C ILE A 143 8.90 5.03 -17.75
N THR A 144 9.23 5.72 -18.84
CA THR A 144 9.45 7.17 -18.82
C THR A 144 8.21 7.96 -18.37
N GLN A 145 7.01 7.50 -18.77
CA GLN A 145 5.77 8.11 -18.31
C GLN A 145 5.60 7.94 -16.80
N VAL A 146 5.77 6.72 -16.28
CA VAL A 146 5.65 6.43 -14.84
C VAL A 146 6.67 7.23 -14.03
N GLU A 147 7.94 7.27 -14.46
CA GLU A 147 8.98 8.09 -13.81
C GLU A 147 8.61 9.58 -13.76
N THR A 148 8.02 10.10 -14.84
CA THR A 148 7.56 11.49 -14.90
C THR A 148 6.41 11.76 -13.94
N GLU A 149 5.44 10.85 -13.87
CA GLU A 149 4.29 10.96 -12.97
C GLU A 149 4.72 10.80 -11.51
N GLU A 150 5.65 9.88 -11.22
CA GLU A 150 6.22 9.70 -9.88
C GLU A 150 6.95 10.96 -9.39
N LEU A 151 7.77 11.59 -10.24
CA LEU A 151 8.41 12.87 -9.93
C LEU A 151 7.39 13.98 -9.68
N ALA A 152 6.30 14.01 -10.44
CA ALA A 152 5.22 14.97 -10.21
C ALA A 152 4.53 14.75 -8.86
N LEU A 153 4.29 13.49 -8.45
CA LEU A 153 3.75 13.16 -7.13
C LEU A 153 4.74 13.53 -6.01
N LEU A 154 6.03 13.21 -6.16
CA LEU A 154 7.06 13.59 -5.18
C LEU A 154 7.13 15.11 -4.99
N ASN A 155 7.06 15.89 -6.07
CA ASN A 155 7.01 17.34 -5.97
C ASN A 155 5.71 17.85 -5.31
N LYS A 156 4.58 17.25 -5.66
CA LYS A 156 3.26 17.61 -5.10
C LYS A 156 3.18 17.36 -3.59
N TYR A 157 3.83 16.29 -3.13
CA TYR A 157 3.75 15.82 -1.74
C TYR A 157 5.09 15.94 -0.98
N SER A 158 6.01 16.78 -1.45
CA SER A 158 7.39 16.90 -0.94
C SER A 158 7.51 17.11 0.58
N ASP A 159 6.52 17.76 1.19
CA ASP A 159 6.49 18.06 2.62
C ASP A 159 5.79 16.97 3.46
N THR A 160 5.49 15.81 2.87
CA THR A 160 4.80 14.72 3.56
C THR A 160 5.73 13.60 3.99
N TYR A 161 5.37 12.90 5.06
CA TYR A 161 6.06 11.69 5.50
C TYR A 161 6.09 10.60 4.42
N VAL A 162 5.02 10.51 3.61
CA VAL A 162 4.92 9.52 2.52
C VAL A 162 5.97 9.75 1.44
N ALA A 163 6.20 11.01 1.02
CA ALA A 163 7.21 11.30 0.02
C ALA A 163 8.61 10.93 0.52
N ALA A 164 8.93 11.21 1.79
CA ALA A 164 10.18 10.78 2.40
C ALA A 164 10.31 9.25 2.38
N TYR A 165 9.25 8.52 2.74
CA TYR A 165 9.26 7.06 2.69
C TYR A 165 9.52 6.53 1.27
N VAL A 166 8.81 7.02 0.26
CA VAL A 166 8.94 6.54 -1.14
C VAL A 166 10.34 6.77 -1.69
N VAL A 167 11.00 7.88 -1.32
CA VAL A 167 12.38 8.18 -1.78
C VAL A 167 13.41 7.24 -1.15
N TYR A 168 13.18 6.73 0.06
CA TYR A 168 14.15 5.91 0.81
C TYR A 168 13.81 4.41 0.86
N ALA A 169 12.68 3.98 0.28
CA ALA A 169 12.25 2.59 0.20
C ALA A 169 12.85 1.88 -1.03
#